data_a4b0c2abb902a48392e1e2c1a572a662
#
_entry.id   a4b0c2abb902a48392e1e2c1a572a662
#
_cell.length_a   1.000
_cell.length_b   1.000
_cell.length_c   1.000
_cell.angle_alpha   90.00
_cell.angle_beta   90.00
_cell.angle_gamma   90.00
#
_symmetry.space_group_name_H-M   'P 1'
#
loop_
_entity.id
_entity.type
_entity.pdbx_description
1 polymer ?
#
loop_
_entity_poly.entity_id
_entity_poly.type
_entity_poly.pdbx_seq_one_letter_code
_entity_poly.pdbx_strand_id
1 'polypeptide(L)'
;MEEKSDSLKDLNLLIVAEDLDAIISLEDRFIKEAGNVEVVTPCSQTTTFINKDFDIMVTVGGENLFMFVKEVRSALHNRILPLVWVTDEKSHIIKEVSDVYYLIDGTIPPLTEILKKVSDITKVMNSFSPIAQDNTLTETDEINILRFMISRDMESIRPVIYSNSKYGYIFPALFTIAQSDVFPMLSEMEAEKMLKGEVIDRINTCKDCGSAHITLRETCPDCGSPDIKMEDYIHHFRCGYLGPESDYRVAGSDKLICPKCKRELKHIGVDYDRPSKTYVCNKCGSVFEEPNYSYLCFSCGATFNIDQVKKYNIKKYFITENGKDIAFSGTFSDILDEGVTAGENDKRFLPYNMFKSILEYEKKKARRYNVKLCLLDLYLVFDEVPVLVLREVVDDILSLLKVIVRDSDVISMSGRHIFILLSGTPCSAVDSLLKRVKSKLKVIAELRTSKIKVSINPVDVV
;
A
#
# COMPACT_ATOMS: atom_id res chain seq x y z
N MET A 1 36.99 -18.20 -20.19
CA MET A 1 35.66 -18.29 -19.56
C MET A 1 34.68 -18.16 -20.69
N GLU A 2 34.14 -19.28 -21.16
CA GLU A 2 33.18 -19.33 -22.26
C GLU A 2 31.89 -18.64 -21.83
N GLU A 3 31.46 -17.66 -22.63
CA GLU A 3 30.10 -17.12 -22.56
C GLU A 3 29.14 -18.30 -22.83
N LYS A 4 28.44 -18.74 -21.77
CA LYS A 4 27.26 -19.58 -21.94
C LYS A 4 26.30 -18.79 -22.84
N SER A 5 26.07 -19.32 -24.04
CA SER A 5 25.03 -18.82 -24.92
C SER A 5 23.71 -18.94 -24.19
N ASP A 6 23.11 -17.77 -23.84
CA ASP A 6 21.77 -17.69 -23.28
C ASP A 6 20.77 -18.18 -24.33
N SER A 7 20.55 -19.48 -24.37
CA SER A 7 19.53 -20.10 -25.23
C SER A 7 18.29 -20.33 -24.36
N LEU A 8 17.11 -20.06 -24.90
CA LEU A 8 15.82 -20.38 -24.26
C LEU A 8 15.72 -21.83 -23.78
N LYS A 9 16.54 -22.74 -24.32
CA LYS A 9 16.57 -24.18 -23.96
C LYS A 9 16.92 -24.44 -22.50
N ASP A 10 17.58 -23.48 -21.85
CA ASP A 10 18.03 -23.62 -20.46
C ASP A 10 17.08 -22.89 -19.45
N LEU A 11 16.00 -22.25 -19.93
CA LEU A 11 15.07 -21.49 -19.08
C LEU A 11 13.78 -22.25 -18.78
N ASN A 12 13.32 -22.13 -17.55
CA ASN A 12 12.01 -22.60 -17.10
C ASN A 12 10.99 -21.46 -17.24
N LEU A 13 10.01 -21.61 -18.13
CA LEU A 13 8.99 -20.62 -18.40
C LEU A 13 7.69 -20.95 -17.68
N LEU A 14 7.12 -19.93 -17.02
CA LEU A 14 5.75 -19.95 -16.55
C LEU A 14 4.87 -19.09 -17.47
N ILE A 15 3.95 -19.72 -18.19
CA ILE A 15 3.00 -19.01 -19.05
C ILE A 15 1.69 -18.84 -18.30
N VAL A 16 1.22 -17.60 -18.19
CA VAL A 16 -0.09 -17.23 -17.64
C VAL A 16 -0.95 -16.73 -18.78
N ALA A 17 -1.98 -17.47 -19.16
CA ALA A 17 -2.83 -17.14 -20.30
C ALA A 17 -4.30 -17.08 -19.90
N GLU A 18 -5.07 -16.29 -20.64
CA GLU A 18 -6.52 -16.18 -20.44
C GLU A 18 -7.21 -17.49 -20.79
N ASP A 19 -6.79 -18.11 -21.90
CA ASP A 19 -7.22 -19.43 -22.35
C ASP A 19 -6.09 -20.14 -23.12
N LEU A 20 -6.34 -21.39 -23.54
CA LEU A 20 -5.37 -22.17 -24.29
C LEU A 20 -5.22 -21.69 -25.75
N ASP A 21 -6.24 -21.04 -26.31
CA ASP A 21 -6.21 -20.55 -27.69
C ASP A 21 -5.28 -19.34 -27.82
N ALA A 22 -5.21 -18.50 -26.78
CA ALA A 22 -4.27 -17.39 -26.69
C ALA A 22 -2.80 -17.84 -26.75
N ILE A 23 -2.50 -19.07 -26.30
CA ILE A 23 -1.17 -19.65 -26.31
C ILE A 23 -0.75 -20.12 -27.71
N ILE A 24 -1.70 -20.61 -28.50
CA ILE A 24 -1.41 -21.13 -29.83
C ILE A 24 -0.73 -20.08 -30.72
N SER A 25 -1.09 -18.81 -30.54
CA SER A 25 -0.44 -17.71 -31.26
C SER A 25 1.01 -17.46 -30.86
N LEU A 26 1.41 -17.90 -29.66
CA LEU A 26 2.78 -17.79 -29.12
C LEU A 26 3.63 -19.03 -29.33
N GLU A 27 3.00 -20.22 -29.55
CA GLU A 27 3.69 -21.51 -29.56
C GLU A 27 4.86 -21.60 -30.57
N ASP A 28 4.76 -20.90 -31.67
CA ASP A 28 5.79 -21.01 -32.72
C ASP A 28 7.11 -20.27 -32.36
N ARG A 29 7.14 -19.36 -31.40
CA ARG A 29 8.33 -18.55 -31.14
C ARG A 29 8.95 -18.71 -29.74
N PHE A 30 8.14 -18.86 -28.70
CA PHE A 30 8.65 -18.97 -27.33
C PHE A 30 8.73 -20.40 -26.83
N ILE A 31 7.73 -21.23 -27.17
CA ILE A 31 7.57 -22.56 -26.58
C ILE A 31 8.51 -23.57 -27.23
N LYS A 32 8.73 -23.51 -28.56
CA LYS A 32 9.61 -24.46 -29.28
C LYS A 32 11.09 -24.32 -28.89
N GLU A 33 11.50 -23.21 -28.36
CA GLU A 33 12.90 -22.93 -28.01
C GLU A 33 13.18 -23.02 -26.51
N ALA A 34 12.13 -23.10 -25.66
CA ALA A 34 12.26 -23.18 -24.22
C ALA A 34 12.55 -24.59 -23.70
N GLY A 35 13.25 -24.68 -22.55
CA GLY A 35 13.58 -25.97 -21.92
C GLY A 35 12.37 -26.63 -21.29
N ASN A 36 11.80 -25.99 -20.27
CA ASN A 36 10.59 -26.42 -19.59
C ASN A 36 9.53 -25.30 -19.63
N VAL A 37 8.29 -25.68 -19.96
CA VAL A 37 7.17 -24.74 -20.01
C VAL A 37 6.04 -25.25 -19.14
N GLU A 38 5.57 -24.43 -18.23
CA GLU A 38 4.35 -24.67 -17.46
C GLU A 38 3.30 -23.63 -17.85
N VAL A 39 2.07 -24.08 -18.07
CA VAL A 39 0.97 -23.20 -18.48
C VAL A 39 -0.10 -23.15 -17.40
N VAL A 40 -0.55 -21.96 -17.05
CA VAL A 40 -1.59 -21.72 -16.06
C VAL A 40 -2.65 -20.78 -16.62
N THR A 41 -3.91 -21.16 -16.44
CA THR A 41 -5.06 -20.34 -16.82
C THR A 41 -5.95 -20.07 -15.58
N PRO A 42 -6.85 -19.09 -15.60
CA PRO A 42 -7.78 -18.86 -14.51
C PRO A 42 -8.65 -20.06 -14.12
N CYS A 43 -8.82 -21.02 -15.04
CA CYS A 43 -9.53 -22.27 -14.79
C CYS A 43 -8.62 -23.37 -14.21
N SER A 44 -7.30 -23.16 -14.14
CA SER A 44 -6.33 -24.11 -13.60
C SER A 44 -6.31 -24.08 -12.09
N GLN A 45 -6.00 -25.22 -11.44
CA GLN A 45 -5.69 -25.20 -10.02
C GLN A 45 -4.28 -24.64 -9.82
N THR A 46 -4.15 -23.52 -9.12
CA THR A 46 -2.88 -22.83 -8.82
C THR A 46 -1.89 -23.64 -7.96
N THR A 47 -2.29 -24.82 -7.49
CA THR A 47 -1.48 -25.66 -6.61
C THR A 47 -0.40 -26.48 -7.28
N THR A 48 -0.41 -26.61 -8.61
CA THR A 48 0.46 -27.54 -9.35
C THR A 48 1.90 -27.06 -9.51
N PHE A 49 2.20 -25.77 -9.30
CA PHE A 49 3.51 -25.18 -9.56
C PHE A 49 4.20 -24.55 -8.33
N ILE A 50 3.60 -24.63 -7.13
CA ILE A 50 4.08 -23.99 -5.89
C ILE A 50 5.55 -24.35 -5.53
N ASN A 51 6.01 -25.56 -5.94
CA ASN A 51 7.34 -26.04 -5.62
C ASN A 51 8.29 -26.07 -6.85
N LYS A 52 7.97 -25.34 -7.93
CA LYS A 52 8.81 -25.28 -9.12
C LYS A 52 9.52 -23.93 -9.19
N ASP A 53 10.79 -23.96 -9.62
CA ASP A 53 11.55 -22.75 -9.89
C ASP A 53 11.38 -22.33 -11.34
N PHE A 54 11.03 -21.07 -11.55
CA PHE A 54 10.90 -20.46 -12.87
C PHE A 54 11.90 -19.30 -13.01
N ASP A 55 12.35 -19.09 -14.24
CA ASP A 55 13.28 -18.02 -14.59
C ASP A 55 12.55 -16.79 -15.13
N ILE A 56 11.39 -16.98 -15.75
CA ILE A 56 10.60 -15.94 -16.41
C ILE A 56 9.11 -16.27 -16.38
N MET A 57 8.28 -15.26 -16.22
CA MET A 57 6.84 -15.33 -16.40
C MET A 57 6.44 -14.62 -17.70
N VAL A 58 5.64 -15.31 -18.52
CA VAL A 58 5.07 -14.75 -19.76
C VAL A 58 3.55 -14.71 -19.59
N THR A 59 2.96 -13.52 -19.62
CA THR A 59 1.51 -13.33 -19.54
C THR A 59 0.94 -13.03 -20.93
N VAL A 60 -0.17 -13.69 -21.29
CA VAL A 60 -0.85 -13.55 -22.58
C VAL A 60 -2.31 -13.22 -22.35
N GLY A 61 -2.72 -12.00 -22.67
CA GLY A 61 -4.09 -11.52 -22.51
C GLY A 61 -4.19 -10.09 -22.01
N GLY A 62 -5.40 -9.66 -21.71
CA GLY A 62 -5.72 -8.30 -21.33
C GLY A 62 -5.56 -7.95 -19.84
N GLU A 63 -6.05 -6.77 -19.43
CA GLU A 63 -6.01 -6.30 -18.04
C GLU A 63 -6.79 -7.19 -17.06
N ASN A 64 -7.76 -7.97 -17.55
CA ASN A 64 -8.51 -8.93 -16.75
C ASN A 64 -7.61 -9.97 -16.06
N LEU A 65 -6.41 -10.26 -16.60
CA LEU A 65 -5.42 -11.15 -15.99
C LEU A 65 -4.62 -10.50 -14.84
N PHE A 66 -4.74 -9.20 -14.62
CA PHE A 66 -3.94 -8.48 -13.62
C PHE A 66 -4.04 -9.06 -12.20
N MET A 67 -5.27 -9.38 -11.77
CA MET A 67 -5.51 -10.01 -10.46
C MET A 67 -5.00 -11.44 -10.41
N PHE A 68 -5.15 -12.18 -11.51
CA PHE A 68 -4.67 -13.56 -11.60
C PHE A 68 -3.14 -13.64 -11.59
N VAL A 69 -2.45 -12.72 -12.28
CA VAL A 69 -0.99 -12.59 -12.18
C VAL A 69 -0.53 -12.34 -10.74
N LYS A 70 -1.27 -11.50 -9.99
CA LYS A 70 -1.00 -11.31 -8.56
C LYS A 70 -1.13 -12.60 -7.78
N GLU A 71 -2.21 -13.36 -7.99
CA GLU A 71 -2.45 -14.64 -7.33
C GLU A 71 -1.33 -15.64 -7.65
N VAL A 72 -0.98 -15.78 -8.92
CA VAL A 72 0.11 -16.67 -9.38
C VAL A 72 1.43 -16.27 -8.72
N ARG A 73 1.79 -14.98 -8.76
CA ARG A 73 3.02 -14.47 -8.12
C ARG A 73 3.04 -14.71 -6.62
N SER A 74 1.91 -14.59 -5.94
CA SER A 74 1.82 -14.85 -4.50
C SER A 74 2.15 -16.28 -4.12
N ALA A 75 1.89 -17.23 -5.02
CA ALA A 75 2.18 -18.64 -4.85
C ALA A 75 3.64 -19.02 -5.21
N LEU A 76 4.38 -18.14 -5.90
CA LEU A 76 5.77 -18.40 -6.27
C LEU A 76 6.73 -18.14 -5.12
N HIS A 77 7.80 -18.96 -5.04
CA HIS A 77 8.90 -18.72 -4.13
C HIS A 77 9.62 -17.39 -4.46
N ASN A 78 9.84 -17.12 -5.75
CA ASN A 78 10.41 -15.88 -6.24
C ASN A 78 9.35 -14.98 -6.89
N ARG A 79 8.81 -14.03 -6.13
CA ARG A 79 7.74 -13.14 -6.57
C ARG A 79 8.18 -12.03 -7.53
N ILE A 80 9.48 -11.77 -7.62
CA ILE A 80 10.04 -10.70 -8.44
C ILE A 80 10.58 -11.19 -9.79
N LEU A 81 10.15 -12.37 -10.24
CA LEU A 81 10.50 -12.92 -11.56
C LEU A 81 10.30 -11.88 -12.68
N PRO A 82 11.18 -11.84 -13.68
CA PRO A 82 10.96 -11.07 -14.89
C PRO A 82 9.62 -11.39 -15.51
N LEU A 83 8.88 -10.35 -15.93
CA LEU A 83 7.54 -10.45 -16.50
C LEU A 83 7.51 -9.90 -17.91
N VAL A 84 7.21 -10.78 -18.87
CA VAL A 84 6.88 -10.40 -20.25
C VAL A 84 5.37 -10.43 -20.40
N TRP A 85 4.77 -9.36 -20.90
CA TRP A 85 3.34 -9.31 -21.14
C TRP A 85 3.03 -9.10 -22.63
N VAL A 86 2.26 -10.02 -23.18
CA VAL A 86 1.81 -10.02 -24.57
C VAL A 86 0.30 -9.80 -24.58
N THR A 87 -0.16 -8.79 -25.29
CA THR A 87 -1.58 -8.42 -25.32
C THR A 87 -1.95 -7.73 -26.63
N ASP A 88 -3.24 -7.69 -26.94
CA ASP A 88 -3.82 -6.87 -28.01
C ASP A 88 -4.32 -5.52 -27.51
N GLU A 89 -4.35 -5.33 -26.18
CA GLU A 89 -4.84 -4.10 -25.54
C GLU A 89 -3.72 -3.06 -25.34
N LYS A 90 -4.00 -1.80 -25.68
CA LYS A 90 -3.14 -0.66 -25.32
C LYS A 90 -3.43 -0.24 -23.89
N SER A 91 -2.80 -0.91 -22.95
CA SER A 91 -2.93 -0.63 -21.53
C SER A 91 -1.68 0.05 -20.96
N HIS A 92 -1.88 1.18 -20.29
CA HIS A 92 -0.83 1.85 -19.53
C HIS A 92 -0.43 1.03 -18.30
N ILE A 93 -1.39 0.36 -17.66
CA ILE A 93 -1.16 -0.44 -16.45
C ILE A 93 -0.32 -1.66 -16.77
N ILE A 94 -0.66 -2.41 -17.83
CA ILE A 94 0.11 -3.57 -18.27
C ILE A 94 1.55 -3.17 -18.58
N LYS A 95 1.73 -2.04 -19.24
CA LYS A 95 3.06 -1.50 -19.55
C LYS A 95 3.89 -1.20 -18.29
N GLU A 96 3.28 -0.67 -17.26
CA GLU A 96 3.96 -0.34 -15.99
C GLU A 96 4.22 -1.59 -15.10
N VAL A 97 3.41 -2.65 -15.26
CA VAL A 97 3.58 -3.90 -14.50
C VAL A 97 4.67 -4.77 -15.09
N SER A 98 4.85 -4.75 -16.41
CA SER A 98 5.71 -5.68 -17.13
C SER A 98 7.13 -5.14 -17.34
N ASP A 99 8.10 -6.03 -17.28
CA ASP A 99 9.49 -5.72 -17.67
C ASP A 99 9.61 -5.55 -19.18
N VAL A 100 8.81 -6.31 -19.92
CA VAL A 100 8.70 -6.27 -21.37
C VAL A 100 7.24 -6.35 -21.78
N TYR A 101 6.78 -5.41 -22.60
CA TYR A 101 5.40 -5.26 -23.04
C TYR A 101 5.31 -5.32 -24.57
N TYR A 102 4.36 -6.11 -25.08
CA TYR A 102 4.11 -6.26 -26.52
C TYR A 102 2.64 -6.18 -26.87
N LEU A 103 2.39 -5.60 -28.06
CA LEU A 103 1.11 -5.73 -28.74
C LEU A 103 1.19 -6.86 -29.77
N ILE A 104 0.19 -7.72 -29.80
CA ILE A 104 0.14 -8.90 -30.70
C ILE A 104 0.16 -8.47 -32.17
N ASP A 105 -0.45 -7.33 -32.51
CA ASP A 105 -0.47 -6.73 -33.83
C ASP A 105 0.77 -5.85 -34.15
N GLY A 106 1.67 -5.70 -33.18
CA GLY A 106 2.88 -4.91 -33.28
C GLY A 106 4.11 -5.68 -33.73
N THR A 107 5.21 -4.94 -33.92
CA THR A 107 6.52 -5.55 -34.15
C THR A 107 6.99 -6.18 -32.84
N ILE A 108 6.99 -7.51 -32.76
CA ILE A 108 7.57 -8.22 -31.60
C ILE A 108 9.06 -7.96 -31.61
N PRO A 109 9.68 -7.41 -30.53
CA PRO A 109 11.11 -7.26 -30.45
C PRO A 109 11.83 -8.59 -30.69
N PRO A 110 13.08 -8.55 -31.18
CA PRO A 110 13.87 -9.73 -31.30
C PRO A 110 13.95 -10.47 -29.95
N LEU A 111 13.80 -11.79 -29.97
CA LEU A 111 13.91 -12.63 -28.77
C LEU A 111 15.21 -12.33 -27.99
N THR A 112 16.28 -12.00 -28.69
CA THR A 112 17.57 -11.61 -28.11
C THR A 112 17.48 -10.38 -27.19
N GLU A 113 16.61 -9.42 -27.48
CA GLU A 113 16.40 -8.23 -26.63
C GLU A 113 15.68 -8.60 -25.34
N ILE A 114 14.66 -9.47 -25.43
CA ILE A 114 13.95 -9.99 -24.26
C ILE A 114 14.89 -10.76 -23.36
N LEU A 115 15.63 -11.72 -23.94
CA LEU A 115 16.58 -12.55 -23.22
C LEU A 115 17.65 -11.71 -22.54
N LYS A 116 18.16 -10.68 -23.23
CA LYS A 116 19.12 -9.75 -22.63
C LYS A 116 18.54 -9.07 -21.40
N LYS A 117 17.32 -8.52 -21.47
CA LYS A 117 16.69 -7.84 -20.35
C LYS A 117 16.41 -8.78 -19.20
N VAL A 118 15.92 -9.99 -19.49
CA VAL A 118 15.69 -11.05 -18.49
C VAL A 118 17.02 -11.44 -17.83
N SER A 119 18.08 -11.67 -18.63
CA SER A 119 19.41 -12.02 -18.13
C SER A 119 19.99 -10.93 -17.23
N ASP A 120 19.85 -9.64 -17.60
CA ASP A 120 20.33 -8.52 -16.78
C ASP A 120 19.61 -8.46 -15.44
N ILE A 121 18.29 -8.62 -15.41
CA ILE A 121 17.49 -8.68 -14.17
C ILE A 121 17.92 -9.90 -13.33
N THR A 122 18.01 -11.09 -13.93
CA THR A 122 18.34 -12.33 -13.23
C THR A 122 19.75 -12.29 -12.65
N LYS A 123 20.72 -11.69 -13.34
CA LYS A 123 22.07 -11.48 -12.80
C LYS A 123 22.08 -10.71 -11.50
N VAL A 124 21.29 -9.63 -11.44
CA VAL A 124 21.16 -8.83 -10.21
C VAL A 124 20.41 -9.62 -9.13
N MET A 125 19.34 -10.33 -9.49
CA MET A 125 18.58 -11.15 -8.53
C MET A 125 19.46 -12.23 -7.89
N ASN A 126 20.35 -12.85 -8.64
CA ASN A 126 21.28 -13.88 -8.13
C ASN A 126 22.37 -13.30 -7.22
N SER A 127 22.54 -11.98 -7.13
CA SER A 127 23.46 -11.33 -6.20
C SER A 127 22.86 -11.10 -4.80
N PHE A 128 21.54 -11.26 -4.64
CA PHE A 128 20.90 -11.09 -3.35
C PHE A 128 21.12 -12.30 -2.44
N SER A 129 21.38 -12.05 -1.17
CA SER A 129 21.37 -13.12 -0.15
C SER A 129 19.94 -13.68 0.02
N PRO A 130 19.76 -14.93 0.45
CA PRO A 130 18.42 -15.45 0.77
C PRO A 130 17.69 -14.55 1.77
N ILE A 131 16.37 -14.40 1.61
CA ILE A 131 15.54 -13.72 2.61
C ILE A 131 15.50 -14.57 3.86
N ALA A 132 15.68 -13.96 5.03
CA ALA A 132 15.66 -14.67 6.30
C ALA A 132 14.27 -15.34 6.50
N GLN A 133 14.27 -16.61 6.93
CA GLN A 133 13.04 -17.40 7.08
C GLN A 133 12.16 -16.94 8.26
N ASP A 134 12.71 -16.17 9.16
CA ASP A 134 12.05 -15.59 10.33
C ASP A 134 11.39 -14.23 10.05
N ASN A 135 11.52 -13.69 8.85
CA ASN A 135 10.85 -12.46 8.46
C ASN A 135 9.32 -12.65 8.42
N THR A 136 8.60 -11.65 8.85
CA THR A 136 7.13 -11.57 8.67
C THR A 136 6.76 -11.48 7.18
N LEU A 137 5.48 -11.68 6.87
CA LEU A 137 5.00 -11.50 5.50
C LEU A 137 5.24 -10.06 4.99
N THR A 138 5.03 -9.06 5.86
CA THR A 138 5.24 -7.65 5.53
C THR A 138 6.70 -7.36 5.27
N GLU A 139 7.61 -7.79 6.14
CA GLU A 139 9.07 -7.65 5.95
C GLU A 139 9.55 -8.34 4.67
N THR A 140 8.99 -9.49 4.34
CA THR A 140 9.27 -10.18 3.08
C THR A 140 8.80 -9.36 1.88
N ASP A 141 7.61 -8.75 1.94
CA ASP A 141 7.08 -7.88 0.89
C ASP A 141 7.95 -6.61 0.72
N GLU A 142 8.40 -5.99 1.82
CA GLU A 142 9.28 -4.81 1.82
C GLU A 142 10.63 -5.13 1.14
N ILE A 143 11.27 -6.24 1.52
CA ILE A 143 12.51 -6.70 0.87
C ILE A 143 12.28 -6.98 -0.62
N ASN A 144 11.19 -7.62 -0.99
CA ASN A 144 10.86 -7.89 -2.38
C ASN A 144 10.65 -6.61 -3.20
N ILE A 145 10.05 -5.58 -2.62
CA ILE A 145 9.90 -4.25 -3.25
C ILE A 145 11.27 -3.63 -3.51
N LEU A 146 12.15 -3.62 -2.50
CA LEU A 146 13.50 -3.06 -2.66
C LEU A 146 14.31 -3.82 -3.71
N ARG A 147 14.28 -5.15 -3.70
CA ARG A 147 14.92 -6.02 -4.69
C ARG A 147 14.36 -5.83 -6.08
N PHE A 148 13.04 -5.65 -6.20
CA PHE A 148 12.39 -5.34 -7.46
C PHE A 148 12.94 -4.04 -8.05
N MET A 149 13.04 -2.98 -7.25
CA MET A 149 13.59 -1.71 -7.70
C MET A 149 15.04 -1.85 -8.18
N ILE A 150 15.89 -2.52 -7.39
CA ILE A 150 17.32 -2.68 -7.72
C ILE A 150 17.52 -3.54 -8.95
N SER A 151 16.82 -4.67 -9.04
CA SER A 151 16.99 -5.61 -10.17
C SER A 151 16.55 -5.02 -11.51
N ARG A 152 15.74 -3.97 -11.52
CA ARG A 152 15.28 -3.23 -12.70
C ARG A 152 15.98 -1.89 -12.89
N ASP A 153 16.99 -1.60 -12.09
CA ASP A 153 17.72 -0.31 -12.08
C ASP A 153 16.76 0.90 -11.97
N MET A 154 15.74 0.75 -11.12
CA MET A 154 14.73 1.77 -10.90
C MET A 154 15.17 2.72 -9.80
N GLU A 155 15.44 3.99 -10.13
CA GLU A 155 15.73 5.02 -9.13
C GLU A 155 14.51 5.32 -8.24
N SER A 156 13.31 5.21 -8.81
CA SER A 156 12.05 5.50 -8.10
C SER A 156 10.88 4.67 -8.62
N ILE A 157 9.92 4.44 -7.73
CA ILE A 157 8.60 3.90 -8.07
C ILE A 157 7.55 5.00 -7.99
N ARG A 158 6.65 5.03 -8.98
CA ARG A 158 5.62 6.05 -9.11
C ARG A 158 4.23 5.41 -9.19
N PRO A 159 3.24 5.92 -8.43
CA PRO A 159 1.88 5.46 -8.57
C PRO A 159 1.24 6.02 -9.85
N VAL A 160 0.32 5.26 -10.42
CA VAL A 160 -0.52 5.66 -11.55
C VAL A 160 -1.98 5.74 -11.14
N ILE A 161 -2.77 6.56 -11.85
CA ILE A 161 -4.20 6.68 -11.60
C ILE A 161 -4.90 5.36 -11.96
N TYR A 162 -5.69 4.85 -11.02
CA TYR A 162 -6.50 3.65 -11.19
C TYR A 162 -7.79 3.76 -10.39
N SER A 163 -8.90 3.99 -11.08
CA SER A 163 -10.20 4.29 -10.46
C SER A 163 -10.74 3.18 -9.55
N ASN A 164 -10.36 1.93 -9.81
CA ASN A 164 -10.84 0.78 -9.03
C ASN A 164 -10.05 0.53 -7.73
N SER A 165 -9.06 1.37 -7.41
CA SER A 165 -8.31 1.26 -6.15
C SER A 165 -8.92 2.14 -5.06
N LYS A 166 -8.69 1.77 -3.80
CA LYS A 166 -9.15 2.50 -2.62
C LYS A 166 -8.76 3.99 -2.62
N TYR A 167 -7.57 4.31 -3.13
CA TYR A 167 -7.00 5.66 -3.15
C TYR A 167 -7.10 6.35 -4.52
N GLY A 168 -7.71 5.70 -5.53
CA GLY A 168 -7.69 6.20 -6.92
C GLY A 168 -6.32 6.09 -7.61
N TYR A 169 -5.35 5.48 -6.95
CA TYR A 169 -3.98 5.25 -7.40
C TYR A 169 -3.55 3.83 -7.08
N ILE A 170 -2.66 3.27 -7.89
CA ILE A 170 -1.93 2.03 -7.60
C ILE A 170 -0.45 2.18 -7.96
N PHE A 171 0.37 1.32 -7.39
CA PHE A 171 1.71 1.01 -7.87
C PHE A 171 1.63 -0.31 -8.64
N PRO A 172 1.53 -0.28 -9.99
CA PRO A 172 1.12 -1.47 -10.74
C PRO A 172 2.03 -2.68 -10.50
N ALA A 173 3.33 -2.50 -10.63
CA ALA A 173 4.30 -3.58 -10.41
C ALA A 173 4.25 -4.11 -8.98
N LEU A 174 4.23 -3.22 -7.99
CA LEU A 174 4.19 -3.60 -6.57
C LEU A 174 2.88 -4.30 -6.21
N PHE A 175 1.78 -3.90 -6.83
CA PHE A 175 0.48 -4.55 -6.62
C PHE A 175 0.52 -6.04 -6.93
N THR A 176 1.28 -6.45 -7.95
CA THR A 176 1.41 -7.88 -8.31
C THR A 176 2.42 -8.64 -7.44
N ILE A 177 3.33 -7.94 -6.76
CA ILE A 177 4.42 -8.53 -5.98
C ILE A 177 4.07 -8.63 -4.50
N ALA A 178 3.52 -7.55 -3.91
CA ALA A 178 3.18 -7.48 -2.50
C ALA A 178 1.82 -8.11 -2.21
N GLN A 179 1.73 -8.82 -1.09
CA GLN A 179 0.45 -9.32 -0.56
C GLN A 179 -0.21 -8.31 0.38
N SER A 180 0.59 -7.54 1.09
CA SER A 180 0.14 -6.49 2.01
C SER A 180 -0.38 -5.25 1.26
N ASP A 181 -1.08 -4.35 1.96
CA ASP A 181 -1.49 -3.05 1.39
C ASP A 181 -0.23 -2.19 1.15
N VAL A 182 0.02 -1.89 -0.12
CA VAL A 182 1.25 -1.21 -0.57
C VAL A 182 1.35 0.21 -0.02
N PHE A 183 0.26 0.96 0.11
CA PHE A 183 0.30 2.36 0.50
C PHE A 183 0.75 2.58 1.95
N PRO A 184 0.19 1.90 2.97
CA PRO A 184 0.71 1.97 4.33
C PRO A 184 2.15 1.47 4.41
N MET A 185 2.47 0.35 3.77
CA MET A 185 3.79 -0.26 3.77
C MET A 185 4.86 0.70 3.24
N LEU A 186 4.65 1.36 2.09
CA LEU A 186 5.61 2.34 1.57
C LEU A 186 5.80 3.54 2.50
N SER A 187 4.75 3.94 3.23
CA SER A 187 4.86 5.00 4.24
C SER A 187 5.68 4.55 5.46
N GLU A 188 5.58 3.28 5.82
CA GLU A 188 6.39 2.67 6.88
C GLU A 188 7.85 2.55 6.44
N MET A 189 8.12 2.03 5.23
CA MET A 189 9.45 1.98 4.64
C MET A 189 10.13 3.36 4.55
N GLU A 190 9.36 4.43 4.31
CA GLU A 190 9.87 5.80 4.36
C GLU A 190 10.22 6.22 5.79
N ALA A 191 9.36 5.92 6.78
CA ALA A 191 9.63 6.21 8.18
C ALA A 191 10.88 5.49 8.69
N GLU A 192 11.15 4.28 8.20
CA GLU A 192 12.32 3.47 8.48
C GLU A 192 13.54 3.81 7.59
N LYS A 193 13.44 4.88 6.79
CA LYS A 193 14.52 5.38 5.92
C LYS A 193 15.01 4.39 4.85
N MET A 194 14.23 3.38 4.53
CA MET A 194 14.50 2.49 3.38
C MET A 194 14.17 3.18 2.07
N LEU A 195 13.15 4.02 2.10
CA LEU A 195 12.70 4.83 0.96
C LEU A 195 12.70 6.32 1.35
N LYS A 196 12.72 7.17 0.34
CA LYS A 196 12.50 8.62 0.45
C LYS A 196 11.30 9.00 -0.41
N GLY A 197 10.24 9.51 0.20
CA GLY A 197 9.02 9.93 -0.49
C GLY A 197 9.09 11.37 -0.99
N GLU A 198 8.51 11.61 -2.17
CA GLU A 198 8.25 12.93 -2.73
C GLU A 198 6.76 13.02 -3.07
N VAL A 199 6.06 14.00 -2.52
CA VAL A 199 4.63 14.20 -2.76
C VAL A 199 4.38 14.60 -4.21
N ILE A 200 3.51 13.86 -4.91
CA ILE A 200 3.11 14.13 -6.28
C ILE A 200 1.65 14.58 -6.38
N ASP A 201 0.81 14.18 -5.41
CA ASP A 201 -0.58 14.59 -5.34
C ASP A 201 -1.09 14.54 -3.90
N ARG A 202 -2.25 15.18 -3.67
CA ARG A 202 -2.92 15.19 -2.39
C ARG A 202 -4.41 14.98 -2.57
N ILE A 203 -4.90 13.85 -2.10
CA ILE A 203 -6.29 13.44 -2.25
C ILE A 203 -7.08 13.61 -0.96
N ASN A 204 -8.40 13.75 -1.12
CA ASN A 204 -9.35 13.71 -0.03
C ASN A 204 -9.84 12.27 0.16
N THR A 205 -9.98 11.83 1.42
CA THR A 205 -10.44 10.49 1.75
C THR A 205 -11.53 10.49 2.80
N CYS A 206 -12.33 9.45 2.80
CA CYS A 206 -13.40 9.23 3.77
C CYS A 206 -12.85 9.15 5.19
N LYS A 207 -13.50 9.84 6.13
CA LYS A 207 -13.11 9.84 7.55
C LYS A 207 -13.17 8.45 8.20
N ASP A 208 -14.08 7.58 7.71
CA ASP A 208 -14.36 6.27 8.32
C ASP A 208 -13.56 5.14 7.67
N CYS A 209 -13.65 4.97 6.34
CA CYS A 209 -13.01 3.85 5.65
C CYS A 209 -11.71 4.22 4.91
N GLY A 210 -11.35 5.52 4.84
CA GLY A 210 -10.13 6.00 4.18
C GLY A 210 -10.17 5.91 2.65
N SER A 211 -11.32 5.61 2.02
CA SER A 211 -11.45 5.54 0.56
C SER A 211 -11.48 6.94 -0.06
N ALA A 212 -10.84 7.10 -1.22
CA ALA A 212 -10.91 8.31 -2.04
C ALA A 212 -12.19 8.38 -2.90
N HIS A 213 -13.03 7.35 -2.90
CA HIS A 213 -14.30 7.33 -3.62
C HIS A 213 -15.36 8.14 -2.86
N ILE A 214 -15.13 9.43 -2.77
CA ILE A 214 -16.02 10.38 -2.13
C ILE A 214 -16.48 11.43 -3.14
N THR A 215 -17.72 11.90 -2.99
CA THR A 215 -18.26 13.00 -3.80
C THR A 215 -18.73 14.13 -2.89
N LEU A 216 -18.41 15.36 -3.27
CA LEU A 216 -18.97 16.55 -2.64
C LEU A 216 -20.40 16.75 -3.15
N ARG A 217 -21.33 16.96 -2.24
CA ARG A 217 -22.74 17.24 -2.54
C ARG A 217 -23.17 18.55 -1.93
N GLU A 218 -23.92 19.30 -2.71
CA GLU A 218 -24.68 20.43 -2.24
C GLU A 218 -26.02 19.95 -1.70
N THR A 219 -26.41 20.44 -0.54
CA THR A 219 -27.67 20.06 0.13
C THR A 219 -28.37 21.28 0.73
N CYS A 220 -29.67 21.18 0.86
CA CYS A 220 -30.46 22.18 1.54
C CYS A 220 -30.02 22.34 3.00
N PRO A 221 -29.73 23.57 3.49
CA PRO A 221 -29.32 23.81 4.88
C PRO A 221 -30.41 23.43 5.89
N ASP A 222 -31.69 23.50 5.51
CA ASP A 222 -32.80 23.27 6.43
C ASP A 222 -33.22 21.81 6.53
N CYS A 223 -33.27 21.06 5.41
CA CYS A 223 -33.76 19.68 5.42
C CYS A 223 -32.74 18.64 4.94
N GLY A 224 -31.53 19.05 4.55
CA GLY A 224 -30.47 18.16 4.10
C GLY A 224 -30.72 17.47 2.74
N SER A 225 -31.77 17.85 2.01
CA SER A 225 -32.09 17.28 0.71
C SER A 225 -31.06 17.69 -0.35
N PRO A 226 -30.54 16.78 -1.19
CA PRO A 226 -29.72 17.14 -2.34
C PRO A 226 -30.56 17.63 -3.54
N ASP A 227 -31.89 17.54 -3.46
CA ASP A 227 -32.79 18.01 -4.50
C ASP A 227 -32.99 19.52 -4.38
N ILE A 228 -31.97 20.24 -4.82
CA ILE A 228 -31.93 21.70 -4.86
C ILE A 228 -31.75 22.17 -6.29
N LYS A 229 -32.38 23.27 -6.60
CA LYS A 229 -32.33 23.91 -7.91
C LYS A 229 -31.71 25.29 -7.76
N MET A 230 -30.71 25.60 -8.58
CA MET A 230 -30.20 26.95 -8.71
C MET A 230 -31.09 27.75 -9.64
N GLU A 231 -31.52 28.92 -9.20
CA GLU A 231 -32.41 29.80 -9.94
C GLU A 231 -31.91 31.25 -9.85
N ASP A 232 -31.96 31.97 -10.96
CA ASP A 232 -31.65 33.39 -10.99
C ASP A 232 -32.80 34.16 -10.35
N TYR A 233 -32.49 35.08 -9.44
CA TYR A 233 -33.44 36.00 -8.87
C TYR A 233 -33.41 37.32 -9.62
N ILE A 234 -34.60 37.92 -9.80
CA ILE A 234 -34.76 39.21 -10.42
C ILE A 234 -35.29 40.20 -9.38
N HIS A 235 -34.59 41.33 -9.23
CA HIS A 235 -35.04 42.46 -8.45
C HIS A 235 -35.53 43.56 -9.37
N HIS A 236 -36.83 43.82 -9.34
CA HIS A 236 -37.45 44.88 -10.13
C HIS A 236 -37.38 46.22 -9.39
N PHE A 237 -36.57 47.15 -9.88
CA PHE A 237 -36.23 48.40 -9.18
C PHE A 237 -37.44 49.24 -8.82
N ARG A 238 -38.40 49.33 -9.73
CA ARG A 238 -39.55 50.24 -9.59
C ARG A 238 -40.50 49.88 -8.46
N CYS A 239 -40.77 48.62 -8.21
CA CYS A 239 -41.72 48.20 -7.18
C CYS A 239 -41.01 47.40 -6.05
N GLY A 240 -39.69 47.20 -6.12
CA GLY A 240 -38.89 46.51 -5.13
C GLY A 240 -39.24 45.03 -4.97
N TYR A 241 -39.90 44.40 -5.99
CA TYR A 241 -40.18 42.96 -5.92
C TYR A 241 -38.94 42.20 -6.26
N LEU A 242 -38.54 41.29 -5.36
CA LEU A 242 -37.45 40.33 -5.53
C LEU A 242 -38.08 38.94 -5.57
N GLY A 243 -37.80 38.18 -6.60
CA GLY A 243 -38.32 36.81 -6.77
C GLY A 243 -37.58 36.04 -7.83
N PRO A 244 -37.81 34.71 -7.90
CA PRO A 244 -37.15 33.85 -8.89
C PRO A 244 -37.55 34.27 -10.31
N GLU A 245 -36.65 34.09 -11.28
CA GLU A 245 -36.90 34.43 -12.68
C GLU A 245 -38.11 33.69 -13.22
N SER A 246 -38.39 32.49 -12.74
CA SER A 246 -39.57 31.70 -13.09
C SER A 246 -40.89 32.45 -12.88
N ASP A 247 -41.00 33.29 -11.84
CA ASP A 247 -42.21 34.10 -11.52
C ASP A 247 -42.41 35.22 -12.53
N TYR A 248 -41.35 35.67 -13.17
CA TYR A 248 -41.41 36.75 -14.19
C TYR A 248 -41.62 36.23 -15.59
N ARG A 249 -41.38 34.92 -15.87
CA ARG A 249 -41.52 34.33 -17.18
C ARG A 249 -42.99 34.08 -17.55
N VAL A 250 -43.38 34.53 -18.72
CA VAL A 250 -44.70 34.25 -19.28
C VAL A 250 -44.61 33.03 -20.20
N ALA A 251 -45.48 32.05 -19.96
CA ALA A 251 -45.49 30.81 -20.75
C ALA A 251 -45.66 31.13 -22.26
N GLY A 252 -44.75 30.59 -23.09
CA GLY A 252 -44.73 30.79 -24.53
C GLY A 252 -44.18 32.14 -25.01
N SER A 253 -43.50 32.91 -24.14
CA SER A 253 -42.89 34.20 -24.50
C SER A 253 -41.55 34.37 -23.77
N ASP A 254 -40.60 35.03 -24.45
CA ASP A 254 -39.31 35.41 -23.83
C ASP A 254 -39.41 36.67 -22.95
N LYS A 255 -40.60 37.18 -22.73
CA LYS A 255 -40.83 38.40 -21.96
C LYS A 255 -40.80 38.11 -20.46
N LEU A 256 -40.17 39.02 -19.73
CA LEU A 256 -40.21 39.06 -18.26
C LEU A 256 -41.26 40.08 -17.81
N ILE A 257 -42.25 39.62 -17.04
CA ILE A 257 -43.32 40.48 -16.51
C ILE A 257 -43.30 40.38 -14.99
N CYS A 258 -43.16 41.50 -14.30
CA CYS A 258 -43.18 41.53 -12.85
C CYS A 258 -44.49 40.98 -12.28
N PRO A 259 -44.50 39.95 -11.41
CA PRO A 259 -45.72 39.37 -10.88
C PRO A 259 -46.50 40.36 -9.97
N LYS A 260 -45.79 41.31 -9.32
CA LYS A 260 -46.37 42.29 -8.39
C LYS A 260 -47.02 43.44 -9.11
N CYS A 261 -46.32 44.10 -10.04
CA CYS A 261 -46.83 45.32 -10.68
C CYS A 261 -47.21 45.15 -12.17
N LYS A 262 -47.11 43.93 -12.70
CA LYS A 262 -47.53 43.52 -14.08
C LYS A 262 -46.79 44.24 -15.20
N ARG A 263 -45.64 44.91 -14.94
CA ARG A 263 -44.85 45.59 -15.97
C ARG A 263 -43.86 44.64 -16.62
N GLU A 264 -43.66 44.85 -17.91
CA GLU A 264 -42.60 44.19 -18.68
C GLU A 264 -41.24 44.77 -18.32
N LEU A 265 -40.27 43.89 -18.10
CA LEU A 265 -38.88 44.24 -17.84
C LEU A 265 -38.08 44.08 -19.12
N LYS A 266 -37.40 45.14 -19.55
CA LYS A 266 -36.68 45.13 -20.85
C LYS A 266 -35.16 45.24 -20.70
N HIS A 267 -34.70 46.05 -19.73
CA HIS A 267 -33.29 46.42 -19.65
C HIS A 267 -32.73 46.10 -18.28
N ILE A 268 -31.76 45.16 -18.25
CA ILE A 268 -30.99 44.89 -17.04
C ILE A 268 -30.16 46.14 -16.64
N GLY A 269 -30.09 46.43 -15.37
CA GLY A 269 -29.45 47.64 -14.84
C GLY A 269 -30.31 48.90 -14.88
N VAL A 270 -31.49 48.89 -15.57
CA VAL A 270 -32.45 50.02 -15.65
C VAL A 270 -33.78 49.63 -15.04
N ASP A 271 -34.42 48.58 -15.53
CA ASP A 271 -35.69 48.08 -15.04
C ASP A 271 -35.50 47.11 -13.88
N TYR A 272 -34.46 46.28 -13.95
CA TYR A 272 -34.16 45.22 -13.01
C TYR A 272 -32.67 44.87 -12.96
N ASP A 273 -32.27 44.19 -11.92
CA ASP A 273 -30.99 43.50 -11.82
C ASP A 273 -31.17 42.02 -11.43
N ARG A 274 -30.05 41.28 -11.48
CA ARG A 274 -29.92 39.89 -11.01
C ARG A 274 -28.90 39.88 -9.90
N PRO A 275 -29.31 40.20 -8.64
CA PRO A 275 -28.39 40.45 -7.55
C PRO A 275 -27.63 39.21 -7.10
N SER A 276 -28.22 38.03 -7.21
CA SER A 276 -27.57 36.78 -6.78
C SER A 276 -28.21 35.56 -7.45
N LYS A 277 -27.47 34.50 -7.53
CA LYS A 277 -27.98 33.15 -7.76
C LYS A 277 -28.49 32.61 -6.44
N THR A 278 -29.68 32.07 -6.44
CA THR A 278 -30.34 31.56 -5.24
C THR A 278 -30.71 30.09 -5.45
N TYR A 279 -30.59 29.31 -4.42
CA TYR A 279 -31.02 27.92 -4.44
C TYR A 279 -32.42 27.78 -3.86
N VAL A 280 -33.22 26.91 -4.47
CA VAL A 280 -34.56 26.53 -4.02
C VAL A 280 -34.55 25.02 -3.74
N CYS A 281 -34.97 24.63 -2.57
CA CYS A 281 -35.13 23.20 -2.24
C CYS A 281 -36.47 22.69 -2.74
N ASN A 282 -36.48 21.73 -3.65
CA ASN A 282 -37.72 21.13 -4.18
C ASN A 282 -38.47 20.31 -3.11
N LYS A 283 -37.80 19.87 -2.06
CA LYS A 283 -38.42 19.07 -0.99
C LYS A 283 -39.13 19.91 0.07
N CYS A 284 -38.52 20.97 0.58
CA CYS A 284 -39.10 21.78 1.67
C CYS A 284 -39.47 23.20 1.27
N GLY A 285 -39.16 23.62 0.02
CA GLY A 285 -39.46 24.98 -0.47
C GLY A 285 -38.54 26.06 0.06
N SER A 286 -37.53 25.72 0.84
CA SER A 286 -36.59 26.69 1.41
C SER A 286 -35.76 27.36 0.32
N VAL A 287 -35.54 28.66 0.47
CA VAL A 287 -34.76 29.51 -0.44
C VAL A 287 -33.51 30.00 0.30
N PHE A 288 -32.32 29.81 -0.27
CA PHE A 288 -31.06 30.15 0.34
C PHE A 288 -30.02 30.55 -0.71
N GLU A 289 -29.02 31.32 -0.29
CA GLU A 289 -27.95 31.80 -1.17
C GLU A 289 -26.76 30.81 -1.20
N GLU A 290 -26.51 30.12 -0.09
CA GLU A 290 -25.42 29.16 0.03
C GLU A 290 -25.93 27.79 0.47
N PRO A 291 -25.66 26.73 -0.31
CA PRO A 291 -26.01 25.37 0.09
C PRO A 291 -25.06 24.86 1.19
N ASN A 292 -25.51 23.89 1.95
CA ASN A 292 -24.62 23.10 2.77
C ASN A 292 -23.83 22.12 1.92
N TYR A 293 -22.55 21.96 2.24
CA TYR A 293 -21.67 21.02 1.55
C TYR A 293 -21.38 19.80 2.45
N SER A 294 -21.56 18.62 1.89
CA SER A 294 -21.24 17.36 2.57
C SER A 294 -20.61 16.38 1.62
N TYR A 295 -19.73 15.53 2.13
CA TYR A 295 -19.21 14.40 1.38
C TYR A 295 -20.10 13.16 1.56
N LEU A 296 -20.24 12.40 0.48
CA LEU A 296 -20.79 11.04 0.47
C LEU A 296 -19.67 10.10 0.03
N CYS A 297 -19.42 9.05 0.81
CA CYS A 297 -18.51 7.98 0.44
C CYS A 297 -19.26 6.87 -0.30
N PHE A 298 -18.86 6.56 -1.55
CA PHE A 298 -19.44 5.47 -2.32
C PHE A 298 -18.99 4.09 -1.84
N SER A 299 -17.88 3.99 -1.08
CA SER A 299 -17.37 2.72 -0.59
C SER A 299 -18.08 2.22 0.69
N CYS A 300 -18.44 3.12 1.61
CA CYS A 300 -19.08 2.73 2.89
C CYS A 300 -20.41 3.42 3.18
N GLY A 301 -20.89 4.31 2.30
CA GLY A 301 -22.16 5.04 2.46
C GLY A 301 -22.12 6.19 3.50
N ALA A 302 -20.98 6.44 4.15
CA ALA A 302 -20.87 7.49 5.15
C ALA A 302 -21.10 8.88 4.54
N THR A 303 -21.83 9.73 5.26
CA THR A 303 -21.98 11.16 4.94
C THR A 303 -21.30 11.97 6.05
N PHE A 304 -20.52 13.00 5.68
CA PHE A 304 -19.75 13.80 6.64
C PHE A 304 -19.46 15.19 6.09
N ASN A 305 -19.16 16.13 6.99
CA ASN A 305 -18.91 17.52 6.62
C ASN A 305 -17.51 17.71 6.04
N ILE A 306 -17.28 18.87 5.40
CA ILE A 306 -16.01 19.20 4.72
C ILE A 306 -14.82 19.18 5.69
N ASP A 307 -15.01 19.64 6.90
CA ASP A 307 -13.99 19.69 7.95
C ASP A 307 -13.53 18.32 8.47
N GLN A 308 -14.35 17.28 8.23
CA GLN A 308 -14.06 15.91 8.66
C GLN A 308 -13.32 15.08 7.61
N VAL A 309 -13.09 15.65 6.41
CA VAL A 309 -12.35 14.96 5.36
C VAL A 309 -10.90 14.72 5.78
N LYS A 310 -10.40 13.50 5.57
CA LYS A 310 -8.99 13.20 5.77
C LYS A 310 -8.23 13.47 4.47
N LYS A 311 -7.02 14.03 4.60
CA LYS A 311 -6.14 14.28 3.46
C LYS A 311 -5.05 13.22 3.44
N TYR A 312 -4.80 12.66 2.27
CA TYR A 312 -3.75 11.66 2.06
C TYR A 312 -2.81 12.14 0.96
N ASN A 313 -1.49 12.10 1.24
CA ASN A 313 -0.48 12.49 0.26
C ASN A 313 -0.09 11.27 -0.58
N ILE A 314 -0.27 11.37 -1.87
CA ILE A 314 0.24 10.39 -2.84
C ILE A 314 1.69 10.75 -3.14
N LYS A 315 2.59 9.78 -3.00
CA LYS A 315 4.03 9.99 -3.14
C LYS A 315 4.61 9.07 -4.20
N LYS A 316 5.65 9.51 -4.86
CA LYS A 316 6.63 8.63 -5.51
C LYS A 316 7.75 8.38 -4.51
N TYR A 317 8.41 7.24 -4.62
CA TYR A 317 9.42 6.82 -3.66
C TYR A 317 10.73 6.47 -4.35
N PHE A 318 11.82 6.94 -3.76
CA PHE A 318 13.20 6.66 -4.17
C PHE A 318 13.82 5.69 -3.17
N ILE A 319 14.63 4.75 -3.66
CA ILE A 319 15.40 3.88 -2.78
C ILE A 319 16.56 4.64 -2.15
N THR A 320 16.81 4.41 -0.87
CA THR A 320 17.95 4.96 -0.15
C THR A 320 19.11 3.97 -0.12
N GLU A 321 20.30 4.39 0.33
CA GLU A 321 21.42 3.46 0.53
C GLU A 321 21.07 2.37 1.56
N ASN A 322 20.38 2.74 2.65
CA ASN A 322 19.90 1.77 3.62
C ASN A 322 18.93 0.75 3.00
N GLY A 323 18.00 1.19 2.15
CA GLY A 323 17.12 0.28 1.40
C GLY A 323 17.89 -0.67 0.49
N LYS A 324 18.99 -0.21 -0.12
CA LYS A 324 19.88 -1.09 -0.92
C LYS A 324 20.55 -2.15 -0.06
N ASP A 325 21.09 -1.77 1.10
CA ASP A 325 21.76 -2.70 2.02
C ASP A 325 20.81 -3.81 2.48
N ILE A 326 19.55 -3.45 2.85
CA ILE A 326 18.51 -4.41 3.22
C ILE A 326 18.16 -5.34 2.04
N ALA A 327 18.04 -4.79 0.82
CA ALA A 327 17.74 -5.60 -0.35
C ALA A 327 18.82 -6.67 -0.60
N PHE A 328 20.10 -6.29 -0.51
CA PHE A 328 21.22 -7.20 -0.75
C PHE A 328 21.38 -8.22 0.37
N SER A 329 21.26 -7.81 1.63
CA SER A 329 21.40 -8.70 2.78
C SER A 329 20.23 -9.66 2.97
N GLY A 330 19.02 -9.27 2.56
CA GLY A 330 17.78 -10.02 2.80
C GLY A 330 17.34 -10.02 4.27
N THR A 331 17.89 -9.09 5.04
CA THR A 331 17.57 -8.86 6.46
C THR A 331 17.46 -7.36 6.69
N PHE A 332 16.60 -6.97 7.63
CA PHE A 332 16.62 -5.62 8.13
C PHE A 332 17.88 -5.45 8.97
N SER A 333 18.95 -4.93 8.35
CA SER A 333 20.12 -4.53 9.10
C SER A 333 19.73 -3.36 10.01
N ASP A 334 20.09 -3.50 11.26
CA ASP A 334 19.72 -2.72 12.42
C ASP A 334 19.89 -1.19 12.28
N ILE A 335 18.90 -0.52 11.66
CA ILE A 335 18.81 0.97 11.69
C ILE A 335 18.67 1.45 13.15
N LEU A 336 18.13 0.60 14.01
CA LEU A 336 18.07 0.85 15.45
C LEU A 336 19.38 0.40 16.15
N ASP A 337 20.19 -0.50 15.55
CA ASP A 337 21.44 -0.94 16.16
C ASP A 337 22.55 0.14 16.14
N GLU A 338 22.60 1.02 15.15
CA GLU A 338 23.55 2.15 15.16
C GLU A 338 23.15 3.29 16.11
N GLY A 339 21.97 3.26 16.69
CA GLY A 339 21.46 4.33 17.55
C GLY A 339 20.99 3.92 18.93
N VAL A 340 20.71 2.65 19.17
CA VAL A 340 20.44 2.13 20.50
C VAL A 340 21.76 1.79 21.17
N THR A 341 22.50 2.82 21.58
CA THR A 341 23.46 2.71 22.67
C THR A 341 22.66 2.45 23.97
N ALA A 342 21.97 1.31 24.03
CA ALA A 342 21.56 0.76 25.30
C ALA A 342 22.88 0.56 26.05
N GLY A 343 23.24 1.52 26.88
CA GLY A 343 24.50 1.77 27.57
C GLY A 343 25.56 0.69 27.33
N GLU A 344 26.65 1.03 26.72
CA GLU A 344 27.79 0.19 26.24
C GLU A 344 28.26 -0.93 27.18
N ASN A 345 27.59 -1.14 28.31
CA ASN A 345 27.98 -2.08 29.37
C ASN A 345 26.91 -3.10 29.80
N ASP A 346 25.71 -3.15 29.19
CA ASP A 346 24.71 -4.14 29.60
C ASP A 346 24.78 -5.40 28.74
N LYS A 347 25.45 -6.43 29.28
CA LYS A 347 25.69 -7.74 28.63
C LYS A 347 24.39 -8.51 28.27
N ARG A 348 23.23 -8.07 28.69
CA ARG A 348 21.94 -8.70 28.38
C ARG A 348 21.42 -8.30 27.00
N PHE A 349 21.84 -7.12 26.48
CA PHE A 349 21.51 -6.68 25.14
C PHE A 349 22.52 -7.20 24.16
N LEU A 350 22.07 -8.01 23.23
CA LEU A 350 22.94 -8.61 22.23
C LEU A 350 22.49 -8.17 20.82
N PRO A 351 23.47 -7.93 19.92
CA PRO A 351 23.18 -7.84 18.50
C PRO A 351 22.41 -9.07 18.04
N TYR A 352 21.46 -8.89 17.13
CA TYR A 352 20.52 -9.94 16.73
C TYR A 352 21.20 -11.21 16.17
N ASN A 353 22.30 -11.04 15.42
CA ASN A 353 23.11 -12.15 14.93
C ASN A 353 23.69 -13.01 16.07
N MET A 354 24.17 -12.36 17.15
CA MET A 354 24.65 -13.07 18.36
C MET A 354 23.46 -13.71 19.10
N PHE A 355 22.35 -13.02 19.20
CA PHE A 355 21.13 -13.55 19.82
C PHE A 355 20.67 -14.83 19.12
N LYS A 356 20.61 -14.87 17.79
CA LYS A 356 20.29 -16.09 17.02
C LYS A 356 21.19 -17.26 17.38
N SER A 357 22.47 -17.02 17.45
CA SER A 357 23.47 -18.06 17.81
C SER A 357 23.23 -18.60 19.21
N ILE A 358 22.93 -17.72 20.17
CA ILE A 358 22.63 -18.10 21.56
C ILE A 358 21.27 -18.83 21.62
N LEU A 359 20.26 -18.36 20.91
CA LEU A 359 18.94 -19.02 20.84
C LEU A 359 19.10 -20.47 20.37
N GLU A 360 19.84 -20.71 19.28
CA GLU A 360 20.07 -22.05 18.78
C GLU A 360 20.92 -22.93 19.76
N TYR A 361 21.84 -22.34 20.45
CA TYR A 361 22.60 -23.04 21.51
C TYR A 361 21.69 -23.42 22.68
N GLU A 362 20.89 -22.49 23.18
CA GLU A 362 19.96 -22.74 24.31
C GLU A 362 18.86 -23.74 23.92
N LYS A 363 18.36 -23.73 22.67
CA LYS A 363 17.45 -24.78 22.15
C LYS A 363 18.08 -26.18 22.27
N LYS A 364 19.33 -26.34 21.81
CA LYS A 364 20.04 -27.63 21.88
C LYS A 364 20.24 -28.06 23.32
N LYS A 365 20.63 -27.13 24.19
CA LYS A 365 20.82 -27.35 25.62
C LYS A 365 19.51 -27.72 26.32
N ALA A 366 18.43 -27.00 26.01
CA ALA A 366 17.08 -27.25 26.56
C ALA A 366 16.58 -28.66 26.21
N ARG A 367 16.73 -29.08 24.96
CA ARG A 367 16.43 -30.46 24.54
C ARG A 367 17.26 -31.52 25.25
N ARG A 368 18.55 -31.26 25.41
CA ARG A 368 19.50 -32.24 26.02
C ARG A 368 19.28 -32.42 27.53
N TYR A 369 19.00 -31.33 28.22
CA TYR A 369 18.92 -31.30 29.69
C TYR A 369 17.52 -31.18 30.23
N ASN A 370 16.49 -31.23 29.35
CA ASN A 370 15.09 -31.01 29.68
C ASN A 370 14.83 -29.71 30.47
N VAL A 371 15.56 -28.64 30.10
CA VAL A 371 15.39 -27.30 30.67
C VAL A 371 14.32 -26.58 29.89
N LYS A 372 13.44 -25.87 30.57
CA LYS A 372 12.38 -25.07 29.88
C LYS A 372 12.97 -23.77 29.34
N LEU A 373 12.47 -23.36 28.17
CA LEU A 373 12.91 -22.18 27.45
C LEU A 373 11.72 -21.48 26.86
N CYS A 374 11.58 -20.19 27.10
CA CYS A 374 10.52 -19.39 26.49
C CYS A 374 11.12 -18.16 25.78
N LEU A 375 10.66 -17.93 24.56
CA LEU A 375 10.95 -16.73 23.80
C LEU A 375 9.73 -15.81 23.86
N LEU A 376 9.91 -14.56 24.29
CA LEU A 376 8.90 -13.53 24.14
C LEU A 376 9.26 -12.67 22.94
N ASP A 377 8.30 -12.51 22.05
CA ASP A 377 8.37 -11.60 20.89
C ASP A 377 7.43 -10.42 21.16
N LEU A 378 8.02 -9.24 21.32
CA LEU A 378 7.32 -7.98 21.45
C LEU A 378 7.33 -7.30 20.09
N TYR A 379 6.20 -7.26 19.43
CA TYR A 379 6.06 -6.60 18.13
C TYR A 379 5.49 -5.19 18.30
N LEU A 380 6.22 -4.20 17.78
CA LEU A 380 5.84 -2.79 17.83
C LEU A 380 4.97 -2.44 16.63
N VAL A 381 3.71 -2.10 16.88
CA VAL A 381 2.77 -1.61 15.85
C VAL A 381 2.63 -0.11 16.02
N PHE A 382 2.96 0.64 14.99
CA PHE A 382 2.84 2.11 14.99
C PHE A 382 2.47 2.63 13.61
N ASP A 383 1.63 3.68 13.60
CA ASP A 383 1.21 4.40 12.40
C ASP A 383 1.65 5.85 12.52
N GLU A 384 2.35 6.37 11.50
CA GLU A 384 2.75 7.77 11.38
C GLU A 384 3.40 8.37 12.66
N VAL A 385 4.34 7.64 13.24
CA VAL A 385 5.11 8.13 14.39
C VAL A 385 6.45 8.68 13.91
N PRO A 386 6.83 9.92 14.29
CA PRO A 386 8.15 10.46 13.96
C PRO A 386 9.27 9.58 14.50
N VAL A 387 10.33 9.36 13.71
CA VAL A 387 11.46 8.49 14.06
C VAL A 387 12.10 8.86 15.41
N LEU A 388 12.19 10.16 15.73
CA LEU A 388 12.72 10.61 17.03
C LEU A 388 11.85 10.12 18.20
N VAL A 389 10.52 10.21 18.05
CA VAL A 389 9.58 9.74 19.08
C VAL A 389 9.63 8.23 19.20
N LEU A 390 9.76 7.52 18.06
CA LEU A 390 9.89 6.07 18.06
C LEU A 390 11.17 5.62 18.79
N ARG A 391 12.30 6.27 18.53
CA ARG A 391 13.57 6.00 19.26
C ARG A 391 13.40 6.19 20.77
N GLU A 392 12.82 7.32 21.21
CA GLU A 392 12.58 7.57 22.61
C GLU A 392 11.68 6.49 23.25
N VAL A 393 10.65 6.05 22.54
CA VAL A 393 9.76 4.98 23.03
C VAL A 393 10.49 3.64 23.10
N VAL A 394 11.29 3.30 22.09
CA VAL A 394 12.11 2.08 22.12
C VAL A 394 13.11 2.12 23.27
N ASP A 395 13.81 3.23 23.48
CA ASP A 395 14.75 3.40 24.59
C ASP A 395 14.04 3.27 25.95
N ASP A 396 12.84 3.84 26.08
CA ASP A 396 12.01 3.71 27.30
C ASP A 396 11.59 2.22 27.50
N ILE A 397 11.20 1.53 26.43
CA ILE A 397 10.85 0.09 26.49
C ILE A 397 12.06 -0.76 26.88
N LEU A 398 13.20 -0.55 26.23
CA LEU A 398 14.42 -1.29 26.54
C LEU A 398 14.90 -1.02 27.99
N SER A 399 14.84 0.22 28.44
CA SER A 399 15.15 0.60 29.82
C SER A 399 14.20 -0.05 30.83
N LEU A 400 12.93 -0.14 30.49
CA LEU A 400 11.95 -0.86 31.28
C LEU A 400 12.23 -2.36 31.34
N LEU A 401 12.54 -2.98 30.21
CA LEU A 401 12.84 -4.40 30.14
C LEU A 401 14.07 -4.76 30.98
N LYS A 402 15.09 -3.90 31.00
CA LYS A 402 16.28 -4.04 31.88
C LYS A 402 15.93 -4.24 33.36
N VAL A 403 14.88 -3.55 33.81
CA VAL A 403 14.44 -3.64 35.24
C VAL A 403 13.56 -4.87 35.50
N ILE A 404 12.91 -5.38 34.46
CA ILE A 404 11.89 -6.44 34.61
C ILE A 404 12.50 -7.83 34.44
N VAL A 405 13.44 -8.00 33.50
CA VAL A 405 14.06 -9.29 33.18
C VAL A 405 15.25 -9.59 34.13
N ARG A 406 15.57 -10.87 34.24
CA ARG A 406 16.68 -11.33 35.09
C ARG A 406 18.03 -11.14 34.38
N ASP A 407 19.11 -11.17 35.11
CA ASP A 407 20.48 -11.12 34.57
C ASP A 407 20.84 -12.33 33.69
N SER A 408 20.07 -13.42 33.81
CA SER A 408 20.22 -14.64 32.99
C SER A 408 19.46 -14.58 31.68
N ASP A 409 18.59 -13.61 31.53
CA ASP A 409 17.73 -13.47 30.34
C ASP A 409 18.46 -12.57 29.31
N VAL A 410 18.20 -12.82 28.05
CA VAL A 410 18.85 -12.11 26.95
C VAL A 410 17.80 -11.33 26.17
N ILE A 411 18.12 -10.08 25.84
CA ILE A 411 17.28 -9.20 25.05
C ILE A 411 17.99 -8.91 23.73
N SER A 412 17.24 -8.86 22.66
CA SER A 412 17.71 -8.41 21.36
C SER A 412 16.60 -7.67 20.64
N MET A 413 16.97 -6.92 19.64
CA MET A 413 16.02 -6.23 18.79
C MET A 413 16.38 -6.44 17.33
N SER A 414 15.37 -6.59 16.46
CA SER A 414 15.52 -6.61 15.01
C SER A 414 14.27 -5.99 14.39
N GLY A 415 14.45 -4.91 13.66
CA GLY A 415 13.34 -4.16 13.08
C GLY A 415 12.31 -3.71 14.14
N ARG A 416 11.08 -4.18 14.03
CA ARG A 416 9.97 -3.90 14.95
C ARG A 416 9.84 -4.90 16.08
N HIS A 417 10.71 -5.91 16.13
CA HIS A 417 10.66 -6.98 17.10
C HIS A 417 11.67 -6.76 18.22
N ILE A 418 11.22 -6.88 19.47
CA ILE A 418 12.10 -6.98 20.64
C ILE A 418 11.95 -8.39 21.20
N PHE A 419 13.00 -9.15 21.13
CA PHE A 419 13.06 -10.53 21.59
C PHE A 419 13.60 -10.61 23.01
N ILE A 420 12.97 -11.43 23.84
CA ILE A 420 13.44 -11.73 25.20
C ILE A 420 13.52 -13.24 25.36
N LEU A 421 14.72 -13.76 25.54
CA LEU A 421 14.96 -15.18 25.77
C LEU A 421 15.00 -15.44 27.28
N LEU A 422 14.01 -16.18 27.78
CA LEU A 422 13.86 -16.53 29.20
C LEU A 422 14.40 -17.94 29.45
N SER A 423 15.62 -18.03 29.93
CA SER A 423 16.24 -19.31 30.26
C SER A 423 15.67 -19.92 31.55
N GLY A 424 15.38 -21.22 31.52
CA GLY A 424 14.84 -21.96 32.68
C GLY A 424 13.39 -21.61 33.04
N THR A 425 12.66 -20.93 32.16
CA THR A 425 11.27 -20.50 32.43
C THR A 425 10.34 -21.11 31.38
N PRO A 426 9.29 -21.89 31.78
CA PRO A 426 8.30 -22.37 30.83
C PRO A 426 7.37 -21.24 30.39
N CYS A 427 6.90 -21.28 29.15
CA CYS A 427 5.99 -20.27 28.64
C CYS A 427 4.66 -20.20 29.43
N SER A 428 4.24 -21.29 30.08
CA SER A 428 3.09 -21.29 30.98
C SER A 428 3.26 -20.47 32.27
N ALA A 429 4.50 -20.13 32.64
CA ALA A 429 4.81 -19.36 33.86
C ALA A 429 5.07 -17.86 33.62
N VAL A 430 4.93 -17.39 32.38
CA VAL A 430 5.26 -15.98 32.03
C VAL A 430 4.11 -14.99 32.24
N ASP A 431 2.93 -15.45 32.62
CA ASP A 431 1.74 -14.59 32.76
C ASP A 431 1.93 -13.39 33.70
N SER A 432 2.63 -13.58 34.81
CA SER A 432 2.93 -12.50 35.76
C SER A 432 3.91 -11.47 35.16
N LEU A 433 4.89 -11.93 34.39
CA LEU A 433 5.83 -11.10 33.65
C LEU A 433 5.09 -10.31 32.54
N LEU A 434 4.26 -11.00 31.75
CA LEU A 434 3.45 -10.38 30.70
C LEU A 434 2.53 -9.29 31.24
N LYS A 435 1.87 -9.52 32.37
CA LYS A 435 1.01 -8.51 33.03
C LYS A 435 1.81 -7.29 33.45
N ARG A 436 3.02 -7.48 34.01
CA ARG A 436 3.92 -6.39 34.41
C ARG A 436 4.42 -5.59 33.20
N VAL A 437 4.86 -6.28 32.17
CA VAL A 437 5.30 -5.65 30.91
C VAL A 437 4.16 -4.87 30.28
N LYS A 438 3.00 -5.49 30.08
CA LYS A 438 1.82 -4.85 29.47
C LYS A 438 1.36 -3.61 30.26
N SER A 439 1.30 -3.68 31.59
CA SER A 439 0.86 -2.54 32.40
C SER A 439 1.80 -1.34 32.27
N LYS A 440 3.10 -1.57 32.20
CA LYS A 440 4.10 -0.50 32.09
C LYS A 440 4.24 0.03 30.66
N LEU A 441 4.12 -0.85 29.64
CA LEU A 441 4.07 -0.42 28.24
C LEU A 441 2.85 0.49 27.96
N LYS A 442 1.72 0.20 28.62
CA LYS A 442 0.56 1.07 28.53
C LYS A 442 0.86 2.49 29.04
N VAL A 443 1.59 2.62 30.15
CA VAL A 443 2.01 3.92 30.69
C VAL A 443 2.96 4.65 29.71
N ILE A 444 3.91 3.97 29.10
CA ILE A 444 4.83 4.56 28.11
C ILE A 444 4.01 5.04 26.90
N ALA A 445 3.08 4.22 26.39
CA ALA A 445 2.22 4.59 25.27
C ALA A 445 1.33 5.81 25.59
N GLU A 446 0.78 5.90 26.82
CA GLU A 446 -0.03 7.04 27.25
C GLU A 446 0.79 8.33 27.41
N LEU A 447 2.05 8.23 27.84
CA LEU A 447 2.93 9.38 28.07
C LEU A 447 3.55 9.95 26.78
N ARG A 448 3.88 9.08 25.83
CA ARG A 448 4.61 9.46 24.60
C ARG A 448 3.69 9.62 23.39
N THR A 449 2.90 8.59 23.09
CA THR A 449 1.95 8.61 21.97
C THR A 449 0.99 7.43 22.02
N SER A 450 -0.31 7.69 21.83
CA SER A 450 -1.35 6.65 21.72
C SER A 450 -1.29 5.86 20.38
N LYS A 451 -0.41 6.27 19.47
CA LYS A 451 -0.25 5.65 18.14
C LYS A 451 0.63 4.39 18.17
N ILE A 452 1.34 4.12 19.27
CA ILE A 452 2.17 2.91 19.40
C ILE A 452 1.40 1.85 20.19
N LYS A 453 1.29 0.67 19.62
CA LYS A 453 0.76 -0.52 20.27
C LYS A 453 1.85 -1.59 20.30
N VAL A 454 1.93 -2.33 21.37
CA VAL A 454 2.86 -3.45 21.51
C VAL A 454 2.06 -4.73 21.67
N SER A 455 2.22 -5.65 20.71
CA SER A 455 1.74 -7.02 20.85
C SER A 455 2.84 -7.86 21.47
N ILE A 456 2.48 -8.81 22.34
CA ILE A 456 3.44 -9.70 23.01
C ILE A 456 2.99 -11.12 22.81
N ASN A 457 3.83 -11.91 22.16
CA ASN A 457 3.56 -13.29 21.84
C ASN A 457 4.61 -14.19 22.52
N PRO A 458 4.22 -15.04 23.49
CA PRO A 458 5.11 -16.08 23.99
C PRO A 458 5.20 -17.21 22.95
N VAL A 459 6.43 -17.58 22.61
CA VAL A 459 6.70 -18.67 21.67
C VAL A 459 7.39 -19.78 22.42
N ASP A 460 6.77 -20.97 22.44
CA ASP A 460 7.37 -22.16 23.01
C ASP A 460 8.45 -22.68 22.05
N VAL A 461 9.67 -22.77 22.54
CA VAL A 461 10.86 -22.97 21.68
C VAL A 461 11.39 -24.40 21.78
N VAL A 462 10.87 -25.21 22.73
CA VAL A 462 11.32 -26.59 22.99
C VAL A 462 10.16 -27.52 23.25
#